data_174fbfb54baf74bc2ddba56fdfbdd599
#
_entry.id   174fbfb54baf74bc2ddba56fdfbdd599
#
_cell.length_a   1.000
_cell.length_b   1.000
_cell.length_c   1.000
_cell.angle_alpha   90.00
_cell.angle_beta   90.00
_cell.angle_gamma   90.00
#
_symmetry.space_group_name_H-M   'P 1'
#
loop_
_entity.id
_entity.type
_entity.pdbx_description
1 polymer ?
#
loop_
_entity_poly.entity_id
_entity_poly.type
_entity_poly.pdbx_seq_one_letter_code
_entity_poly.pdbx_strand_id
1 'polypeptide(L)'
;MRAQAHHAHAPARRAPAPNIPACGRGDVVLSLVSPRSWYQRGRWPLFGVDAVSTGTRPCRFNMGSRFATVVVSSGRTRIWGSADCVPGAGSQSVVLSRGVPAVRWIYWDRATSVPGCRRPGRPVHQGAYAAIAFDGQLASQVMVVLLGHPGSYLP
;
A
#
# COMPACT_ATOMS: atom_id res chain seq x y z
N MET A 1 50.47 -41.30 -22.72
CA MET A 1 49.33 -40.40 -22.89
C MET A 1 48.27 -40.80 -21.89
N ARG A 2 48.02 -39.97 -20.84
CA ARG A 2 46.99 -40.24 -19.83
C ARG A 2 45.78 -39.39 -20.18
N ALA A 3 44.65 -40.00 -20.46
CA ALA A 3 43.36 -39.32 -20.65
C ALA A 3 42.82 -38.83 -19.31
N GLN A 4 42.54 -37.52 -19.18
CA GLN A 4 41.88 -36.91 -18.05
C GLN A 4 40.39 -37.07 -18.25
N ALA A 5 39.75 -37.77 -17.33
CA ALA A 5 38.29 -37.88 -17.28
C ALA A 5 37.70 -36.57 -16.73
N HIS A 6 36.97 -35.84 -17.57
CA HIS A 6 36.17 -34.71 -17.16
C HIS A 6 34.95 -35.21 -16.39
N HIS A 7 34.92 -35.01 -15.07
CA HIS A 7 33.74 -35.20 -14.28
C HIS A 7 32.74 -34.10 -14.60
N ALA A 8 31.71 -34.42 -15.37
CA ALA A 8 30.58 -33.55 -15.59
C ALA A 8 29.81 -33.39 -14.25
N HIS A 9 29.85 -32.18 -13.70
CA HIS A 9 29.01 -31.84 -12.56
C HIS A 9 27.55 -31.80 -13.03
N ALA A 10 26.74 -32.74 -12.54
CA ALA A 10 25.31 -32.69 -12.72
C ALA A 10 24.75 -31.42 -12.03
N PRO A 11 23.85 -30.65 -12.69
CA PRO A 11 23.26 -29.47 -12.07
C PRO A 11 22.49 -29.90 -10.81
N ALA A 12 22.82 -29.28 -9.68
CA ALA A 12 22.11 -29.48 -8.43
C ALA A 12 20.63 -29.17 -8.64
N ARG A 13 19.75 -30.16 -8.42
CA ARG A 13 18.30 -29.94 -8.42
C ARG A 13 17.99 -28.89 -7.37
N ARG A 14 17.53 -27.73 -7.82
CA ARG A 14 17.04 -26.67 -6.95
C ARG A 14 15.87 -27.23 -6.14
N ALA A 15 15.99 -27.24 -4.81
CA ALA A 15 14.89 -27.64 -3.93
C ALA A 15 13.65 -26.82 -4.27
N PRO A 16 12.44 -27.43 -4.30
CA PRO A 16 11.21 -26.67 -4.53
C PRO A 16 11.11 -25.56 -3.48
N ALA A 17 10.76 -24.35 -3.92
CA ALA A 17 10.56 -23.21 -3.04
C ALA A 17 9.49 -23.58 -1.99
N PRO A 18 9.68 -23.22 -0.70
CA PRO A 18 8.73 -23.56 0.35
C PRO A 18 7.35 -23.00 -0.03
N ASN A 19 6.30 -23.82 0.10
CA ASN A 19 4.94 -23.41 -0.16
C ASN A 19 4.46 -22.51 1.00
N ILE A 20 4.58 -21.19 0.83
CA ILE A 20 4.17 -20.19 1.81
C ILE A 20 2.66 -19.96 1.66
N PRO A 21 1.84 -20.21 2.70
CA PRO A 21 0.38 -20.03 2.62
C PRO A 21 0.00 -18.56 2.56
N ALA A 22 -1.24 -18.27 2.13
CA ALA A 22 -1.81 -16.94 2.26
C ALA A 22 -1.98 -16.57 3.73
N CYS A 23 -1.82 -15.28 4.05
CA CYS A 23 -2.07 -14.76 5.39
C CYS A 23 -3.53 -14.93 5.77
N GLY A 24 -3.80 -15.38 7.01
CA GLY A 24 -5.13 -15.39 7.60
C GLY A 24 -5.59 -13.97 7.92
N ARG A 25 -6.91 -13.75 8.00
CA ARG A 25 -7.49 -12.43 8.30
C ARG A 25 -7.05 -11.86 9.65
N GLY A 26 -6.89 -12.70 10.67
CA GLY A 26 -6.44 -12.30 12.00
C GLY A 26 -4.93 -12.14 12.13
N ASP A 27 -4.17 -12.47 11.10
CA ASP A 27 -2.72 -12.51 11.16
C ASP A 27 -2.07 -11.26 10.59
N VAL A 28 -2.84 -10.29 10.09
CA VAL A 28 -2.32 -9.05 9.50
C VAL A 28 -2.96 -7.84 10.14
N VAL A 29 -2.14 -6.91 10.56
CA VAL A 29 -2.55 -5.56 10.98
C VAL A 29 -2.17 -4.59 9.87
N LEU A 30 -3.14 -3.77 9.47
CA LEU A 30 -2.97 -2.72 8.48
C LEU A 30 -2.90 -1.37 9.16
N SER A 31 -1.90 -0.57 8.82
CA SER A 31 -1.72 0.78 9.31
C SER A 31 -1.56 1.75 8.16
N LEU A 32 -1.90 3.01 8.39
CA LEU A 32 -1.62 4.10 7.46
C LEU A 32 -0.61 5.05 8.10
N VAL A 33 0.47 5.33 7.41
CA VAL A 33 1.52 6.24 7.87
C VAL A 33 1.75 7.34 6.84
N SER A 34 2.22 8.48 7.30
CA SER A 34 2.59 9.60 6.44
C SER A 34 3.77 10.34 7.07
N PRO A 35 4.76 10.78 6.27
CA PRO A 35 5.90 11.54 6.80
C PRO A 35 5.50 12.87 7.42
N ARG A 36 4.32 13.39 7.07
CA ARG A 36 3.81 14.70 7.51
C ARG A 36 2.32 14.62 7.78
N SER A 37 1.87 15.40 8.75
CA SER A 37 0.43 15.61 9.02
C SER A 37 -0.16 16.79 8.24
N TRP A 38 0.69 17.64 7.66
CA TRP A 38 0.25 18.78 6.85
C TRP A 38 1.12 18.93 5.59
N TYR A 39 0.49 19.44 4.52
CA TYR A 39 1.12 19.64 3.23
C TYR A 39 0.78 21.03 2.69
N GLN A 40 1.79 21.84 2.47
CA GLN A 40 1.63 23.16 1.89
C GLN A 40 1.17 23.07 0.43
N ARG A 41 0.75 24.21 -0.12
CA ARG A 41 0.32 24.30 -1.53
C ARG A 41 1.40 23.74 -2.46
N GLY A 42 1.00 22.95 -3.44
CA GLY A 42 1.90 22.33 -4.42
C GLY A 42 2.63 21.07 -3.94
N ARG A 43 2.46 20.67 -2.69
CA ARG A 43 3.01 19.39 -2.17
C ARG A 43 1.95 18.31 -2.14
N TRP A 44 2.28 17.15 -2.65
CA TRP A 44 1.41 15.99 -2.65
C TRP A 44 1.56 15.21 -1.35
N PRO A 45 0.45 14.87 -0.69
CA PRO A 45 0.48 13.93 0.40
C PRO A 45 1.05 12.58 -0.02
N LEU A 46 1.89 12.02 0.84
CA LEU A 46 2.47 10.70 0.69
C LEU A 46 1.93 9.80 1.78
N PHE A 47 1.31 8.70 1.40
CA PHE A 47 0.76 7.70 2.28
C PHE A 47 1.54 6.41 2.18
N GLY A 48 1.89 5.80 3.31
CA GLY A 48 2.40 4.45 3.39
C GLY A 48 1.32 3.52 3.92
N VAL A 49 0.88 2.58 3.11
CA VAL A 49 0.07 1.46 3.58
C VAL A 49 1.02 0.42 4.14
N ASP A 50 0.97 0.21 5.42
CA ASP A 50 1.86 -0.66 6.17
C ASP A 50 1.10 -1.92 6.61
N ALA A 51 1.60 -3.09 6.21
CA ALA A 51 1.07 -4.38 6.59
C ALA A 51 2.09 -5.15 7.43
N VAL A 52 1.67 -5.58 8.61
CA VAL A 52 2.50 -6.35 9.54
C VAL A 52 1.82 -7.66 9.88
N SER A 53 2.55 -8.78 9.78
CA SER A 53 2.06 -10.06 10.27
C SER A 53 2.25 -10.18 11.78
N THR A 54 1.19 -10.60 12.46
CA THR A 54 1.20 -11.00 13.88
C THR A 54 1.29 -12.51 14.06
N GLY A 55 1.16 -13.27 12.96
CA GLY A 55 1.24 -14.70 12.92
C GLY A 55 2.65 -15.23 13.20
N THR A 56 2.77 -16.49 13.57
CA THR A 56 4.06 -17.12 13.91
C THR A 56 4.83 -17.63 12.71
N ARG A 57 4.15 -17.78 11.57
CA ARG A 57 4.74 -18.29 10.32
C ARG A 57 4.69 -17.24 9.23
N PRO A 58 5.67 -17.22 8.31
CA PRO A 58 5.59 -16.36 7.12
C PRO A 58 4.34 -16.70 6.30
N CYS A 59 3.73 -15.67 5.72
CA CYS A 59 2.55 -15.82 4.87
C CYS A 59 2.59 -14.87 3.68
N ARG A 60 1.88 -15.21 2.61
CA ARG A 60 1.76 -14.37 1.41
C ARG A 60 0.61 -13.38 1.58
N PHE A 61 0.89 -12.13 1.27
CA PHE A 61 -0.06 -11.03 1.30
C PHE A 61 0.02 -10.22 0.00
N ASN A 62 -1.08 -9.63 -0.43
CA ASN A 62 -1.12 -8.88 -1.68
C ASN A 62 -1.02 -7.39 -1.41
N MET A 63 0.13 -6.79 -1.65
CA MET A 63 0.39 -5.34 -1.50
C MET A 63 0.23 -4.57 -2.82
N GLY A 64 -0.43 -5.15 -3.80
CA GLY A 64 -0.63 -4.53 -5.10
C GLY A 64 -1.54 -3.30 -5.07
N SER A 65 -1.52 -2.54 -6.16
CA SER A 65 -2.20 -1.23 -6.27
C SER A 65 -3.72 -1.29 -6.22
N ARG A 66 -4.32 -2.47 -6.43
CA ARG A 66 -5.77 -2.69 -6.25
C ARG A 66 -6.13 -3.33 -4.92
N PHE A 67 -5.16 -3.71 -4.13
CA PHE A 67 -5.33 -4.41 -2.85
C PHE A 67 -4.98 -3.50 -1.68
N ALA A 68 -3.71 -3.10 -1.55
CA ALA A 68 -3.29 -2.14 -0.54
C ALA A 68 -3.61 -0.72 -1.02
N THR A 69 -4.77 -0.21 -0.64
CA THR A 69 -5.36 1.03 -1.18
C THR A 69 -5.56 2.08 -0.10
N VAL A 70 -5.70 3.33 -0.53
CA VAL A 70 -6.04 4.45 0.35
C VAL A 70 -7.27 5.15 -0.20
N VAL A 71 -8.20 5.48 0.68
CA VAL A 71 -9.36 6.32 0.39
C VAL A 71 -9.26 7.60 1.20
N VAL A 72 -9.44 8.74 0.52
CA VAL A 72 -9.46 10.07 1.13
C VAL A 72 -10.88 10.61 1.09
N SER A 73 -11.33 11.20 2.19
CA SER A 73 -12.65 11.82 2.33
C SER A 73 -12.57 13.19 3.01
N SER A 74 -13.58 14.01 2.77
CA SER A 74 -13.85 15.26 3.48
C SER A 74 -15.23 15.16 4.12
N GLY A 75 -15.29 15.10 5.43
CA GLY A 75 -16.52 14.73 6.14
C GLY A 75 -17.02 13.37 5.67
N ARG A 76 -18.27 13.32 5.19
CA ARG A 76 -18.89 12.08 4.65
C ARG A 76 -18.64 11.88 3.15
N THR A 77 -18.02 12.84 2.48
CA THR A 77 -17.84 12.81 1.03
C THR A 77 -16.53 12.14 0.69
N ARG A 78 -16.59 11.04 -0.05
CA ARG A 78 -15.40 10.43 -0.65
C ARG A 78 -14.82 11.35 -1.70
N ILE A 79 -13.55 11.64 -1.60
CA ILE A 79 -12.83 12.57 -2.47
C ILE A 79 -11.99 11.82 -3.51
N TRP A 80 -11.24 10.81 -3.07
CA TRP A 80 -10.26 10.12 -3.90
C TRP A 80 -10.02 8.69 -3.42
N GLY A 81 -9.59 7.84 -4.33
CA GLY A 81 -9.12 6.50 -4.02
C GLY A 81 -7.95 6.09 -4.88
N SER A 82 -6.92 5.56 -4.27
CA SER A 82 -5.69 5.17 -4.96
C SER A 82 -5.88 4.07 -6.01
N ALA A 83 -6.93 3.27 -5.88
CA ALA A 83 -7.26 2.22 -6.83
C ALA A 83 -8.14 2.67 -7.99
N ASP A 84 -8.67 3.91 -7.96
CA ASP A 84 -9.67 4.35 -8.94
C ASP A 84 -9.18 4.32 -10.38
N CYS A 85 -7.91 4.66 -10.59
CA CYS A 85 -7.30 4.82 -11.91
C CYS A 85 -6.20 3.79 -12.20
N VAL A 86 -6.15 2.72 -11.45
CA VAL A 86 -5.12 1.69 -11.63
C VAL A 86 -5.46 0.80 -12.83
N PRO A 87 -4.58 0.68 -13.83
CA PRO A 87 -4.78 -0.26 -14.93
C PRO A 87 -4.47 -1.70 -14.51
N GLY A 88 -5.07 -2.66 -15.20
CA GLY A 88 -4.78 -4.09 -15.05
C GLY A 88 -5.17 -4.70 -13.70
N ALA A 89 -4.57 -5.82 -13.37
CA ALA A 89 -4.87 -6.59 -12.16
C ALA A 89 -4.36 -5.91 -10.87
N GLY A 90 -3.31 -5.12 -10.97
CA GLY A 90 -2.73 -4.38 -9.84
C GLY A 90 -2.32 -5.25 -8.66
N SER A 91 -1.89 -6.49 -8.91
CA SER A 91 -1.51 -7.47 -7.89
C SER A 91 0.00 -7.49 -7.67
N GLN A 92 0.42 -7.57 -6.41
CA GLN A 92 1.81 -7.75 -6.02
C GLN A 92 1.89 -8.58 -4.75
N SER A 93 2.28 -9.84 -4.89
CA SER A 93 2.44 -10.73 -3.73
C SER A 93 3.75 -10.44 -3.01
N VAL A 94 3.68 -10.30 -1.70
CA VAL A 94 4.82 -10.18 -0.79
C VAL A 94 4.75 -11.24 0.28
N VAL A 95 5.87 -11.57 0.90
CA VAL A 95 5.92 -12.45 2.07
C VAL A 95 6.03 -11.57 3.31
N LEU A 96 5.04 -11.70 4.20
CA LEU A 96 5.09 -11.06 5.50
C LEU A 96 5.72 -12.01 6.51
N SER A 97 6.62 -11.48 7.31
CA SER A 97 7.18 -12.14 8.50
C SER A 97 6.72 -11.42 9.75
N ARG A 98 6.64 -12.12 10.88
CA ARG A 98 6.18 -11.56 12.14
C ARG A 98 6.94 -10.29 12.52
N GLY A 99 6.21 -9.20 12.76
CA GLY A 99 6.76 -7.93 13.20
C GLY A 99 7.60 -7.18 12.18
N VAL A 100 7.74 -7.69 10.95
CA VAL A 100 8.47 -7.01 9.86
C VAL A 100 7.46 -6.34 8.94
N PRO A 101 7.45 -5.00 8.84
CA PRO A 101 6.50 -4.28 8.01
C PRO A 101 6.81 -4.43 6.52
N ALA A 102 5.75 -4.55 5.72
CA ALA A 102 5.79 -4.31 4.28
C ALA A 102 5.02 -3.03 4.00
N VAL A 103 5.65 -2.07 3.35
CA VAL A 103 5.05 -0.74 3.12
C VAL A 103 4.91 -0.48 1.63
N ARG A 104 3.71 -0.06 1.22
CA ARG A 104 3.44 0.48 -0.10
C ARG A 104 3.22 1.98 -0.01
N TRP A 105 4.06 2.75 -0.71
CA TRP A 105 3.97 4.21 -0.76
C TRP A 105 3.08 4.67 -1.91
N ILE A 106 2.18 5.63 -1.63
CA ILE A 106 1.16 6.13 -2.56
C ILE A 106 1.10 7.65 -2.44
N TYR A 107 1.27 8.36 -3.57
CA TYR A 107 1.04 9.79 -3.64
C TYR A 107 -0.42 10.10 -3.98
N TRP A 108 -0.95 11.14 -3.35
CA TRP A 108 -2.21 11.76 -3.74
C TRP A 108 -1.91 13.11 -4.41
N ASP A 109 -2.33 13.27 -5.66
CA ASP A 109 -2.12 14.46 -6.47
C ASP A 109 -3.02 15.65 -6.06
N ARG A 110 -3.78 15.52 -4.97
CA ARG A 110 -4.75 16.51 -4.47
C ARG A 110 -5.88 16.79 -5.45
N ALA A 111 -6.22 15.80 -6.24
CA ALA A 111 -7.38 15.84 -7.12
C ALA A 111 -8.43 14.82 -6.67
N THR A 112 -9.67 15.05 -7.09
CA THR A 112 -10.75 14.07 -6.91
C THR A 112 -10.59 12.92 -7.88
N SER A 113 -11.09 11.75 -7.51
CA SER A 113 -11.23 10.62 -8.45
C SER A 113 -12.52 9.85 -8.22
N VAL A 114 -12.91 9.07 -9.21
CA VAL A 114 -14.01 8.12 -9.12
C VAL A 114 -13.57 6.76 -9.66
N PRO A 115 -14.13 5.66 -9.17
CA PRO A 115 -13.78 4.33 -9.64
C PRO A 115 -13.86 4.21 -11.15
N GLY A 116 -12.79 3.65 -11.76
CA GLY A 116 -12.66 3.50 -13.20
C GLY A 116 -12.23 4.76 -13.94
N CYS A 117 -11.86 5.82 -13.24
CA CYS A 117 -11.39 7.08 -13.86
C CYS A 117 -12.35 7.69 -14.89
N ARG A 118 -13.65 7.50 -14.70
CA ARG A 118 -14.68 7.90 -15.66
C ARG A 118 -14.89 9.41 -15.77
N ARG A 119 -14.31 10.17 -14.86
CA ARG A 119 -14.37 11.65 -14.84
C ARG A 119 -12.99 12.21 -14.58
N PRO A 120 -12.61 13.34 -15.22
CA PRO A 120 -11.40 14.05 -14.88
C PRO A 120 -11.39 14.45 -13.41
N GLY A 121 -10.24 14.32 -12.76
CA GLY A 121 -10.03 14.82 -11.40
C GLY A 121 -10.11 16.35 -11.35
N ARG A 122 -10.62 16.86 -10.24
CA ARG A 122 -10.66 18.30 -9.94
C ARG A 122 -9.76 18.58 -8.75
N PRO A 123 -8.94 19.64 -8.77
CA PRO A 123 -8.15 20.03 -7.61
C PRO A 123 -9.05 20.21 -6.39
N VAL A 124 -8.57 19.74 -5.24
CA VAL A 124 -9.26 19.96 -3.97
C VAL A 124 -8.76 21.23 -3.28
N HIS A 125 -9.62 21.81 -2.45
CA HIS A 125 -9.28 23.00 -1.68
C HIS A 125 -8.37 22.66 -0.51
N GLN A 126 -7.76 23.67 0.10
CA GLN A 126 -7.12 23.54 1.39
C GLN A 126 -8.17 23.12 2.45
N GLY A 127 -7.76 22.34 3.41
CA GLY A 127 -8.69 21.81 4.42
C GLY A 127 -8.16 20.56 5.10
N ALA A 128 -8.97 20.00 5.99
CA ALA A 128 -8.71 18.74 6.66
C ALA A 128 -9.36 17.60 5.88
N TYR A 129 -8.60 16.55 5.68
CA TYR A 129 -9.01 15.34 4.97
C TYR A 129 -8.72 14.11 5.81
N ALA A 130 -9.66 13.18 5.83
CA ALA A 130 -9.47 11.87 6.46
C ALA A 130 -8.98 10.86 5.43
N ALA A 131 -7.96 10.10 5.77
CA ALA A 131 -7.43 9.02 4.95
C ALA A 131 -7.52 7.70 5.71
N ILE A 132 -7.88 6.63 5.02
CA ILE A 132 -7.94 5.26 5.56
C ILE A 132 -7.31 4.33 4.53
N ALA A 133 -6.45 3.42 4.99
CA ALA A 133 -5.96 2.31 4.18
C ALA A 133 -6.93 1.12 4.25
N PHE A 134 -7.07 0.43 3.14
CA PHE A 134 -7.86 -0.79 3.03
C PHE A 134 -7.08 -1.89 2.30
N ASP A 135 -7.30 -3.12 2.71
CA ASP A 135 -6.95 -4.33 1.96
C ASP A 135 -8.02 -5.40 2.23
N GLY A 136 -8.88 -5.63 1.23
CA GLY A 136 -10.05 -6.46 1.40
C GLY A 136 -10.93 -5.97 2.54
N GLN A 137 -11.05 -6.76 3.61
CA GLN A 137 -11.82 -6.41 4.81
C GLN A 137 -10.98 -5.74 5.92
N LEU A 138 -9.66 -5.65 5.71
CA LEU A 138 -8.78 -4.95 6.63
C LEU A 138 -8.88 -3.44 6.40
N ALA A 139 -8.89 -2.68 7.48
CA ALA A 139 -8.86 -1.23 7.45
C ALA A 139 -7.90 -0.71 8.52
N SER A 140 -7.20 0.36 8.20
CA SER A 140 -6.39 1.09 9.18
C SER A 140 -7.24 1.97 10.08
N GLN A 141 -6.63 2.52 11.11
CA GLN A 141 -7.16 3.70 11.80
C GLN A 141 -7.24 4.88 10.83
N VAL A 142 -8.15 5.81 11.12
CA VAL A 142 -8.26 7.06 10.35
C VAL A 142 -7.04 7.94 10.62
N MET A 143 -6.46 8.46 9.54
CA MET A 143 -5.44 9.49 9.60
C MET A 143 -6.00 10.80 9.08
N VAL A 144 -5.74 11.91 9.77
CA VAL A 144 -6.09 13.24 9.27
C VAL A 144 -4.86 13.89 8.66
N VAL A 145 -5.01 14.38 7.43
CA VAL A 145 -4.00 15.22 6.74
C VAL A 145 -4.57 16.60 6.48
N LEU A 146 -3.74 17.61 6.67
CA LEU A 146 -4.10 19.00 6.44
C LEU A 146 -3.46 19.51 5.15
N LEU A 147 -4.27 20.10 4.28
CA LEU A 147 -3.80 20.75 3.07
C LEU A 147 -3.87 22.27 3.24
N GLY A 148 -2.73 22.96 3.17
CA GLY A 148 -2.65 24.41 3.30
C GLY A 148 -1.61 24.86 4.29
N HIS A 149 -1.78 26.06 4.86
CA HIS A 149 -0.89 26.61 5.89
C HIS A 149 -1.25 26.08 7.28
N PRO A 150 -0.27 25.77 8.15
CA PRO A 150 -0.55 25.28 9.52
C PRO A 150 -1.39 26.25 10.37
N GLY A 151 -1.33 27.55 10.08
CA GLY A 151 -2.10 28.58 10.81
C GLY A 151 -3.51 28.86 10.29
N SER A 152 -3.94 28.20 9.20
CA SER A 152 -5.25 28.47 8.57
C SER A 152 -6.42 27.72 9.23
N TYR A 153 -6.17 26.95 10.28
CA TYR A 153 -7.15 26.07 10.93
C TYR A 153 -7.35 26.35 12.42
N LEU A 154 -6.81 27.47 12.93
CA LEU A 154 -7.16 27.93 14.27
C LEU A 154 -8.52 28.65 14.19
N PRO A 155 -9.49 28.27 15.03
CA PRO A 155 -10.78 28.92 15.11
C PRO A 155 -10.67 30.37 15.59
#